data_600071759cdada7a176dcb7837d9cfdf
#
_entry.id   600071759cdada7a176dcb7837d9cfdf
#
_cell.length_a   1.000
_cell.length_b   1.000
_cell.length_c   1.000
_cell.angle_alpha   90.00
_cell.angle_beta   90.00
_cell.angle_gamma   90.00
#
_symmetry.space_group_name_H-M   'P 1'
#
loop_
_entity.id
_entity.type
_entity.pdbx_description
1 polymer ?
#
loop_
_entity_poly.entity_id
_entity_poly.type
_entity_poly.pdbx_seq_one_letter_code
_entity_poly.pdbx_strand_id
1 'polypeptide(L)'
;MNKFLKFILIIILIFVTNCKNNSEKQVSIIEERGLDLEMIDSYKEGLKLLEDNFPLKAAKKFNEAELLYPQSKWAPRSSLMSAYSYYYGSYYEDCIEELKRFINIYPKHERISYAYYLLAMSYYEQIADEKKDLGSIVDAQQNFKFIIDNYPNSDFALDAEYKIELITEILASKEMYLAKYYIEKEKWIPAINRYKNVIEKYDTTIYVEEALHRLVEIHYKIGLIEESKKYANLLGYNYQSSEWYKESYKVFNKNYKKISKRKKEKNKLSTLEKIKSMLKNEK
;
A
#
# COMPACT_ATOMS: atom_id res chain seq x y z
N MET A 1 -13.14 11.72 -90.38
CA MET A 1 -13.42 11.88 -88.94
C MET A 1 -13.44 13.35 -88.66
N ASN A 2 -14.62 13.93 -88.41
CA ASN A 2 -14.93 15.35 -88.48
C ASN A 2 -14.18 16.18 -87.45
N LYS A 3 -13.60 17.32 -87.87
CA LYS A 3 -12.94 18.31 -86.99
C LYS A 3 -13.82 18.71 -85.78
N PHE A 4 -15.13 18.65 -85.95
CA PHE A 4 -16.17 18.93 -84.97
C PHE A 4 -16.14 17.87 -83.80
N LEU A 5 -15.97 16.59 -84.15
CA LEU A 5 -15.90 15.51 -83.15
C LEU A 5 -14.65 15.58 -82.32
N LYS A 6 -13.52 16.02 -82.87
CA LYS A 6 -12.25 16.27 -82.08
C LYS A 6 -12.40 17.46 -81.19
N PHE A 7 -13.14 18.49 -81.56
CA PHE A 7 -13.38 19.66 -80.77
C PHE A 7 -14.24 19.34 -79.50
N ILE A 8 -15.29 18.50 -79.73
CA ILE A 8 -16.14 18.00 -78.62
C ILE A 8 -15.35 17.14 -77.64
N LEU A 9 -14.46 16.28 -78.17
CA LEU A 9 -13.63 15.39 -77.34
C LEU A 9 -12.63 16.17 -76.45
N ILE A 10 -12.09 17.30 -76.98
CA ILE A 10 -11.19 18.19 -76.23
C ILE A 10 -11.96 18.95 -75.13
N ILE A 11 -13.21 19.39 -75.44
CA ILE A 11 -14.04 20.07 -74.44
C ILE A 11 -14.41 19.12 -73.27
N ILE A 12 -14.74 17.84 -73.58
CA ILE A 12 -15.03 16.82 -72.59
C ILE A 12 -13.79 16.53 -71.71
N LEU A 13 -12.60 16.51 -72.33
CA LEU A 13 -11.35 16.28 -71.60
C LEU A 13 -11.03 17.40 -70.60
N ILE A 14 -11.42 18.64 -70.92
CA ILE A 14 -11.19 19.82 -70.01
C ILE A 14 -12.14 19.78 -68.81
N PHE A 15 -13.33 19.20 -68.95
CA PHE A 15 -14.28 19.08 -67.83
C PHE A 15 -13.98 17.94 -66.88
N VAL A 16 -13.12 16.96 -67.21
CA VAL A 16 -12.78 15.83 -66.36
C VAL A 16 -11.59 16.13 -65.46
N THR A 17 -10.81 17.20 -65.70
CA THR A 17 -9.63 17.53 -64.96
C THR A 17 -9.84 18.48 -63.77
N ASN A 18 -11.08 18.93 -63.51
CA ASN A 18 -11.33 19.95 -62.50
C ASN A 18 -12.09 19.47 -61.27
N CYS A 19 -11.91 18.17 -60.88
CA CYS A 19 -12.29 17.66 -59.60
C CYS A 19 -11.05 17.27 -58.79
N LYS A 20 -10.24 18.25 -58.38
CA LYS A 20 -9.30 18.09 -57.29
C LYS A 20 -9.96 18.62 -56.05
N ASN A 21 -10.59 17.74 -55.31
CA ASN A 21 -11.16 18.00 -54.00
C ASN A 21 -10.05 18.44 -53.05
N ASN A 22 -9.91 19.74 -52.87
CA ASN A 22 -8.99 20.34 -51.91
C ASN A 22 -9.67 20.61 -50.55
N SER A 23 -10.89 20.11 -50.34
CA SER A 23 -11.66 20.43 -49.13
C SER A 23 -11.43 19.47 -47.92
N GLU A 24 -10.97 18.24 -48.17
CA GLU A 24 -10.83 17.28 -47.05
C GLU A 24 -9.59 17.47 -46.20
N LYS A 25 -8.49 18.00 -46.76
CA LYS A 25 -7.26 18.20 -45.97
C LYS A 25 -7.30 19.41 -45.03
N GLN A 26 -8.13 20.43 -45.31
CA GLN A 26 -8.22 21.60 -44.43
C GLN A 26 -9.16 21.39 -43.24
N VAL A 27 -10.24 20.60 -43.43
CA VAL A 27 -11.18 20.31 -42.32
C VAL A 27 -10.53 19.42 -41.26
N SER A 28 -9.76 18.40 -41.65
CA SER A 28 -9.08 17.51 -40.70
C SER A 28 -8.00 18.21 -39.89
N ILE A 29 -7.26 19.16 -40.48
CA ILE A 29 -6.21 19.94 -39.79
C ILE A 29 -6.83 20.92 -38.78
N ILE A 30 -7.99 21.49 -39.07
CA ILE A 30 -8.67 22.44 -38.18
C ILE A 30 -9.33 21.68 -37.02
N GLU A 31 -9.93 20.51 -37.23
CA GLU A 31 -10.48 19.67 -36.17
C GLU A 31 -9.39 19.11 -35.27
N GLU A 32 -8.28 18.60 -35.81
CA GLU A 32 -7.16 18.10 -35.00
C GLU A 32 -6.54 19.22 -34.12
N ARG A 33 -6.39 20.43 -34.62
CA ARG A 33 -5.93 21.58 -33.84
C ARG A 33 -6.93 22.03 -32.79
N GLY A 34 -8.23 21.91 -33.08
CA GLY A 34 -9.29 22.22 -32.10
C GLY A 34 -9.29 21.24 -30.95
N LEU A 35 -9.22 19.94 -31.21
CA LEU A 35 -9.18 18.87 -30.20
C LEU A 35 -7.93 18.95 -29.33
N ASP A 36 -6.77 19.26 -29.90
CA ASP A 36 -5.54 19.45 -29.12
C ASP A 36 -5.65 20.63 -28.13
N LEU A 37 -6.27 21.72 -28.54
CA LEU A 37 -6.48 22.88 -27.66
C LEU A 37 -7.48 22.57 -26.54
N GLU A 38 -8.60 21.95 -26.86
CA GLU A 38 -9.61 21.55 -25.88
C GLU A 38 -9.06 20.54 -24.88
N MET A 39 -8.26 19.57 -25.33
CA MET A 39 -7.57 18.62 -24.46
C MET A 39 -6.61 19.31 -23.51
N ILE A 40 -5.79 20.25 -24.01
CA ILE A 40 -4.85 21.02 -23.20
C ILE A 40 -5.59 21.88 -22.17
N ASP A 41 -6.70 22.49 -22.55
CA ASP A 41 -7.50 23.33 -21.65
C ASP A 41 -8.16 22.48 -20.56
N SER A 42 -8.74 21.31 -20.89
CA SER A 42 -9.28 20.35 -19.92
C SER A 42 -8.19 19.87 -18.96
N TYR A 43 -6.98 19.57 -19.45
CA TYR A 43 -5.85 19.18 -18.61
C TYR A 43 -5.43 20.30 -17.63
N LYS A 44 -5.33 21.55 -18.13
CA LYS A 44 -5.00 22.71 -17.29
C LYS A 44 -6.07 23.00 -16.24
N GLU A 45 -7.36 22.86 -16.63
CA GLU A 45 -8.48 23.00 -15.70
C GLU A 45 -8.40 21.92 -14.60
N GLY A 46 -8.05 20.68 -14.98
CA GLY A 46 -7.80 19.59 -14.03
C GLY A 46 -6.71 19.93 -13.03
N LEU A 47 -5.57 20.48 -13.48
CA LEU A 47 -4.49 20.93 -12.58
C LEU A 47 -4.97 22.01 -11.61
N LYS A 48 -5.67 23.03 -12.10
CA LYS A 48 -6.21 24.10 -11.27
C LYS A 48 -7.19 23.59 -10.24
N LEU A 49 -8.09 22.69 -10.62
CA LEU A 49 -9.06 22.08 -9.71
C LEU A 49 -8.36 21.24 -8.62
N LEU A 50 -7.24 20.62 -8.94
CA LEU A 50 -6.44 19.87 -7.95
C LEU A 50 -5.76 20.83 -6.97
N GLU A 51 -5.18 21.94 -7.45
CA GLU A 51 -4.62 23.01 -6.62
C GLU A 51 -5.69 23.65 -5.72
N ASP A 52 -6.90 23.84 -6.24
CA ASP A 52 -8.06 24.37 -5.51
C ASP A 52 -8.71 23.33 -4.54
N ASN A 53 -8.10 22.13 -4.41
CA ASN A 53 -8.57 21.04 -3.56
C ASN A 53 -9.96 20.46 -3.94
N PHE A 54 -10.22 20.34 -5.26
CA PHE A 54 -11.40 19.68 -5.81
C PHE A 54 -11.04 18.40 -6.58
N PRO A 55 -10.51 17.34 -5.91
CA PRO A 55 -9.92 16.18 -6.56
C PRO A 55 -10.89 15.42 -7.48
N LEU A 56 -12.16 15.24 -7.08
CA LEU A 56 -13.17 14.59 -7.94
C LEU A 56 -13.44 15.33 -9.23
N LYS A 57 -13.46 16.67 -9.17
CA LYS A 57 -13.64 17.48 -10.39
C LYS A 57 -12.39 17.45 -11.26
N ALA A 58 -11.21 17.47 -10.63
CA ALA A 58 -9.94 17.34 -11.30
C ALA A 58 -9.84 16.01 -12.06
N ALA A 59 -10.17 14.89 -11.42
CA ALA A 59 -10.19 13.58 -12.04
C ALA A 59 -11.09 13.55 -13.30
N LYS A 60 -12.29 14.12 -13.21
CA LYS A 60 -13.20 14.22 -14.37
C LYS A 60 -12.60 15.02 -15.52
N LYS A 61 -11.91 16.13 -15.24
CA LYS A 61 -11.27 16.96 -16.27
C LYS A 61 -10.07 16.27 -16.91
N PHE A 62 -9.30 15.51 -16.13
CA PHE A 62 -8.23 14.67 -16.67
C PHE A 62 -8.78 13.54 -17.55
N ASN A 63 -9.88 12.89 -17.17
CA ASN A 63 -10.53 11.88 -17.99
C ASN A 63 -11.12 12.48 -19.28
N GLU A 64 -11.69 13.68 -19.20
CA GLU A 64 -12.14 14.44 -20.39
C GLU A 64 -10.96 14.70 -21.33
N ALA A 65 -9.82 15.14 -20.83
CA ALA A 65 -8.61 15.37 -21.63
C ALA A 65 -8.10 14.10 -22.32
N GLU A 66 -8.14 12.93 -21.66
CA GLU A 66 -7.78 11.64 -22.26
C GLU A 66 -8.72 11.27 -23.39
N LEU A 67 -10.05 11.45 -23.20
CA LEU A 67 -11.08 11.08 -24.16
C LEU A 67 -11.11 11.99 -25.40
N LEU A 68 -10.78 13.27 -25.25
CA LEU A 68 -10.75 14.22 -26.37
C LEU A 68 -9.70 13.85 -27.41
N TYR A 69 -8.53 13.34 -26.98
CA TYR A 69 -7.47 12.95 -27.91
C TYR A 69 -6.68 11.72 -27.45
N PRO A 70 -7.28 10.52 -27.53
CA PRO A 70 -6.72 9.29 -26.96
C PRO A 70 -5.40 8.84 -27.63
N GLN A 71 -5.10 9.29 -28.84
CA GLN A 71 -3.87 8.98 -29.57
C GLN A 71 -2.70 9.93 -29.20
N SER A 72 -2.94 10.91 -28.38
CA SER A 72 -1.93 11.90 -28.00
C SER A 72 -0.97 11.35 -26.95
N LYS A 73 0.21 11.96 -26.86
CA LYS A 73 1.16 11.71 -25.76
C LYS A 73 0.60 12.17 -24.40
N TRP A 74 -0.46 12.96 -24.39
CA TRP A 74 -1.11 13.46 -23.19
C TRP A 74 -2.14 12.49 -22.62
N ALA A 75 -2.72 11.62 -23.43
CA ALA A 75 -3.74 10.68 -22.99
C ALA A 75 -3.28 9.81 -21.80
N PRO A 76 -2.13 9.10 -21.86
CA PRO A 76 -1.68 8.34 -20.71
C PRO A 76 -1.30 9.22 -19.49
N ARG A 77 -0.80 10.44 -19.76
CA ARG A 77 -0.52 11.38 -18.67
C ARG A 77 -1.80 11.85 -17.98
N SER A 78 -2.85 12.13 -18.74
CA SER A 78 -4.17 12.54 -18.23
C SER A 78 -4.81 11.42 -17.42
N SER A 79 -4.81 10.20 -17.93
CA SER A 79 -5.31 9.03 -17.19
C SER A 79 -4.59 8.84 -15.85
N LEU A 80 -3.27 8.94 -15.84
CA LEU A 80 -2.50 8.83 -14.60
C LEU A 80 -2.77 9.99 -13.62
N MET A 81 -2.99 11.20 -14.12
CA MET A 81 -3.37 12.35 -13.31
C MET A 81 -4.80 12.23 -12.76
N SER A 82 -5.71 11.59 -13.49
CA SER A 82 -7.04 11.25 -12.98
C SER A 82 -6.92 10.30 -11.79
N ALA A 83 -6.17 9.21 -11.93
CA ALA A 83 -5.91 8.27 -10.84
C ALA A 83 -5.26 8.95 -9.63
N TYR A 84 -4.26 9.79 -9.85
CA TYR A 84 -3.63 10.57 -8.79
C TYR A 84 -4.63 11.50 -8.08
N SER A 85 -5.55 12.11 -8.82
CA SER A 85 -6.57 12.99 -8.23
C SER A 85 -7.53 12.21 -7.33
N TYR A 86 -7.93 11.00 -7.71
CA TYR A 86 -8.71 10.11 -6.85
C TYR A 86 -7.93 9.74 -5.60
N TYR A 87 -6.66 9.35 -5.73
CA TYR A 87 -5.80 9.04 -4.58
C TYR A 87 -5.70 10.24 -3.61
N TYR A 88 -5.40 11.42 -4.14
CA TYR A 88 -5.27 12.65 -3.36
C TYR A 88 -6.56 12.99 -2.58
N GLY A 89 -7.70 12.69 -3.17
CA GLY A 89 -9.01 12.85 -2.52
C GLY A 89 -9.43 11.71 -1.61
N SER A 90 -8.58 10.71 -1.39
CA SER A 90 -8.89 9.47 -0.63
C SER A 90 -10.03 8.63 -1.23
N TYR A 91 -10.29 8.77 -2.53
CA TYR A 91 -11.23 7.93 -3.29
C TYR A 91 -10.49 6.70 -3.81
N TYR A 92 -10.07 5.82 -2.89
CA TYR A 92 -9.13 4.73 -3.19
C TYR A 92 -9.71 3.69 -4.15
N GLU A 93 -11.01 3.39 -4.08
CA GLU A 93 -11.66 2.45 -5.00
C GLU A 93 -11.64 2.97 -6.44
N ASP A 94 -12.03 4.23 -6.65
CA ASP A 94 -11.99 4.86 -7.97
C ASP A 94 -10.54 4.94 -8.49
N CYS A 95 -9.59 5.21 -7.61
CA CYS A 95 -8.16 5.22 -7.93
C CYS A 95 -7.68 3.83 -8.41
N ILE A 96 -8.06 2.76 -7.70
CA ILE A 96 -7.72 1.38 -8.05
C ILE A 96 -8.28 1.00 -9.42
N GLU A 97 -9.54 1.33 -9.70
CA GLU A 97 -10.17 1.07 -11.00
C GLU A 97 -9.44 1.80 -12.13
N GLU A 98 -9.17 3.09 -11.94
CA GLU A 98 -8.48 3.92 -12.92
C GLU A 98 -7.04 3.44 -13.18
N LEU A 99 -6.30 3.04 -12.14
CA LEU A 99 -4.95 2.52 -12.28
C LEU A 99 -4.90 1.15 -12.97
N LYS A 100 -5.85 0.27 -12.66
CA LYS A 100 -5.97 -1.01 -13.38
C LYS A 100 -6.25 -0.78 -14.85
N ARG A 101 -7.13 0.18 -15.18
CA ARG A 101 -7.40 0.60 -16.55
C ARG A 101 -6.14 1.16 -17.22
N PHE A 102 -5.42 2.08 -16.56
CA PHE A 102 -4.16 2.65 -17.04
C PHE A 102 -3.12 1.58 -17.36
N ILE A 103 -2.87 0.66 -16.42
CA ILE A 103 -1.88 -0.42 -16.56
C ILE A 103 -2.24 -1.32 -17.77
N ASN A 104 -3.51 -1.59 -17.98
CA ASN A 104 -3.98 -2.41 -19.09
C ASN A 104 -3.84 -1.71 -20.44
N ILE A 105 -4.14 -0.40 -20.52
CA ILE A 105 -4.11 0.36 -21.77
C ILE A 105 -2.69 0.82 -22.12
N TYR A 106 -1.90 1.20 -21.12
CA TYR A 106 -0.58 1.80 -21.28
C TYR A 106 0.56 1.00 -20.62
N PRO A 107 0.69 -0.32 -20.86
CA PRO A 107 1.60 -1.20 -20.11
C PRO A 107 3.11 -0.88 -20.31
N LYS A 108 3.44 -0.12 -21.35
CA LYS A 108 4.82 0.29 -21.69
C LYS A 108 5.10 1.77 -21.38
N HIS A 109 4.20 2.44 -20.68
CA HIS A 109 4.40 3.84 -20.36
C HIS A 109 5.59 4.03 -19.40
N GLU A 110 6.35 5.10 -19.58
CA GLU A 110 7.56 5.40 -18.79
C GLU A 110 7.30 5.45 -17.27
N ARG A 111 6.08 5.82 -16.86
CA ARG A 111 5.64 5.91 -15.46
C ARG A 111 4.83 4.70 -14.99
N ILE A 112 4.99 3.55 -15.62
CA ILE A 112 4.25 2.35 -15.25
C ILE A 112 4.59 1.87 -13.82
N SER A 113 5.85 1.99 -13.41
CA SER A 113 6.27 1.68 -12.04
C SER A 113 5.56 2.56 -11.00
N TYR A 114 5.39 3.84 -11.30
CA TYR A 114 4.60 4.75 -10.46
C TYR A 114 3.12 4.35 -10.39
N ALA A 115 2.53 3.91 -11.50
CA ALA A 115 1.14 3.45 -11.51
C ALA A 115 0.95 2.21 -10.61
N TYR A 116 1.85 1.23 -10.67
CA TYR A 116 1.83 0.08 -9.76
C TYR A 116 2.05 0.50 -8.30
N TYR A 117 2.94 1.46 -8.06
CA TYR A 117 3.18 1.97 -6.72
C TYR A 117 1.93 2.67 -6.14
N LEU A 118 1.30 3.54 -6.92
CA LEU A 118 0.08 4.23 -6.49
C LEU A 118 -1.08 3.25 -6.28
N LEU A 119 -1.15 2.16 -7.08
CA LEU A 119 -2.10 1.06 -6.89
C LEU A 119 -1.86 0.33 -5.57
N ALA A 120 -0.60 -0.01 -5.26
CA ALA A 120 -0.22 -0.63 -4.00
C ALA A 120 -0.57 0.28 -2.81
N MET A 121 -0.26 1.58 -2.92
CA MET A 121 -0.59 2.58 -1.91
C MET A 121 -2.10 2.74 -1.72
N SER A 122 -2.89 2.69 -2.79
CA SER A 122 -4.36 2.78 -2.69
C SER A 122 -4.97 1.61 -1.92
N TYR A 123 -4.41 0.41 -2.05
CA TYR A 123 -4.79 -0.72 -1.20
C TYR A 123 -4.27 -0.56 0.24
N TYR A 124 -3.03 -0.05 0.39
CA TYR A 124 -2.41 0.14 1.69
C TYR A 124 -3.19 1.13 2.57
N GLU A 125 -3.63 2.26 2.01
CA GLU A 125 -4.40 3.28 2.72
C GLU A 125 -5.80 2.79 3.18
N GLN A 126 -6.28 1.70 2.61
CA GLN A 126 -7.53 1.05 3.03
C GLN A 126 -7.36 0.08 4.20
N ILE A 127 -6.11 -0.13 4.66
CA ILE A 127 -5.83 -0.94 5.84
C ILE A 127 -6.27 -0.17 7.08
N ALA A 128 -7.44 -0.51 7.62
CA ALA A 128 -8.02 0.27 8.71
C ALA A 128 -7.49 -0.11 10.09
N ASP A 129 -7.40 -1.41 10.38
CA ASP A 129 -6.95 -1.90 11.70
C ASP A 129 -6.77 -3.44 11.62
N GLU A 130 -5.94 -4.02 12.51
CA GLU A 130 -5.67 -5.46 12.58
C GLU A 130 -6.92 -6.33 12.85
N LYS A 131 -8.06 -5.73 13.20
CA LYS A 131 -9.31 -6.45 13.51
C LYS A 131 -10.20 -6.66 12.30
N LYS A 132 -9.98 -5.92 11.22
CA LYS A 132 -10.80 -5.96 10.00
C LYS A 132 -10.29 -6.96 8.96
N ASP A 133 -10.91 -6.93 7.78
CA ASP A 133 -10.60 -7.83 6.68
C ASP A 133 -9.16 -7.65 6.18
N LEU A 134 -8.58 -8.76 5.69
CA LEU A 134 -7.21 -8.83 5.19
C LEU A 134 -7.10 -8.61 3.67
N GLY A 135 -8.23 -8.41 2.95
CA GLY A 135 -8.23 -8.32 1.50
C GLY A 135 -7.26 -7.25 0.99
N SER A 136 -7.45 -6.01 1.44
CA SER A 136 -6.60 -4.88 1.04
C SER A 136 -5.12 -5.05 1.44
N ILE A 137 -4.86 -5.73 2.57
CA ILE A 137 -3.48 -6.03 3.01
C ILE A 137 -2.77 -6.96 2.01
N VAL A 138 -3.46 -8.02 1.60
CA VAL A 138 -2.91 -9.01 0.65
C VAL A 138 -2.67 -8.36 -0.70
N ASP A 139 -3.63 -7.57 -1.18
CA ASP A 139 -3.50 -6.86 -2.45
C ASP A 139 -2.37 -5.82 -2.41
N ALA A 140 -2.25 -5.05 -1.32
CA ALA A 140 -1.13 -4.13 -1.13
C ALA A 140 0.22 -4.87 -1.16
N GLN A 141 0.36 -5.94 -0.39
CA GLN A 141 1.59 -6.74 -0.31
C GLN A 141 1.98 -7.31 -1.68
N GLN A 142 1.02 -7.85 -2.43
CA GLN A 142 1.28 -8.41 -3.76
C GLN A 142 1.77 -7.33 -4.74
N ASN A 143 1.14 -6.16 -4.74
CA ASN A 143 1.53 -5.07 -5.64
C ASN A 143 2.88 -4.45 -5.24
N PHE A 144 3.19 -4.27 -3.95
CA PHE A 144 4.52 -3.83 -3.50
C PHE A 144 5.60 -4.85 -3.89
N LYS A 145 5.35 -6.15 -3.68
CA LYS A 145 6.28 -7.20 -4.10
C LYS A 145 6.51 -7.19 -5.61
N PHE A 146 5.44 -6.99 -6.39
CA PHE A 146 5.56 -6.86 -7.84
C PHE A 146 6.50 -5.71 -8.25
N ILE A 147 6.47 -4.58 -7.54
CA ILE A 147 7.36 -3.44 -7.82
C ILE A 147 8.82 -3.82 -7.52
N ILE A 148 9.09 -4.43 -6.38
CA ILE A 148 10.44 -4.87 -6.00
C ILE A 148 11.02 -5.85 -7.03
N ASP A 149 10.20 -6.82 -7.45
CA ASP A 149 10.64 -7.89 -8.36
C ASP A 149 10.83 -7.38 -9.81
N ASN A 150 10.01 -6.43 -10.29
CA ASN A 150 10.00 -5.99 -11.68
C ASN A 150 10.65 -4.63 -11.92
N TYR A 151 10.74 -3.77 -10.91
CA TYR A 151 11.30 -2.42 -11.00
C TYR A 151 12.28 -2.12 -9.86
N PRO A 152 13.28 -2.99 -9.60
CA PRO A 152 14.17 -2.91 -8.43
C PRO A 152 15.02 -1.63 -8.38
N ASN A 153 15.24 -0.99 -9.53
CA ASN A 153 16.03 0.25 -9.63
C ASN A 153 15.17 1.53 -9.59
N SER A 154 13.85 1.40 -9.33
CA SER A 154 12.97 2.56 -9.19
C SER A 154 13.04 3.11 -7.76
N ASP A 155 12.83 4.41 -7.61
CA ASP A 155 12.71 5.05 -6.29
C ASP A 155 11.57 4.43 -5.45
N PHE A 156 10.58 3.81 -6.12
CA PHE A 156 9.43 3.17 -5.48
C PHE A 156 9.75 1.80 -4.87
N ALA A 157 10.80 1.12 -5.33
CA ALA A 157 11.16 -0.21 -4.82
C ALA A 157 11.61 -0.16 -3.36
N LEU A 158 12.44 0.83 -3.01
CA LEU A 158 12.91 1.03 -1.64
C LEU A 158 11.76 1.32 -0.66
N ASP A 159 10.82 2.19 -1.06
CA ASP A 159 9.63 2.46 -0.23
C ASP A 159 8.71 1.25 -0.15
N ALA A 160 8.59 0.48 -1.24
CA ALA A 160 7.81 -0.76 -1.26
C ALA A 160 8.37 -1.81 -0.28
N GLU A 161 9.68 -1.95 -0.17
CA GLU A 161 10.31 -2.82 0.84
C GLU A 161 9.91 -2.39 2.25
N TYR A 162 10.03 -1.11 2.57
CA TYR A 162 9.62 -0.57 3.86
C TYR A 162 8.11 -0.77 4.14
N LYS A 163 7.25 -0.58 3.14
CA LYS A 163 5.81 -0.84 3.26
C LYS A 163 5.51 -2.32 3.53
N ILE A 164 6.25 -3.24 2.92
CA ILE A 164 6.13 -4.68 3.20
C ILE A 164 6.51 -5.00 4.65
N GLU A 165 7.54 -4.37 5.19
CA GLU A 165 7.89 -4.54 6.61
C GLU A 165 6.74 -4.07 7.53
N LEU A 166 6.16 -2.90 7.26
CA LEU A 166 5.00 -2.40 8.02
C LEU A 166 3.78 -3.33 7.90
N ILE A 167 3.49 -3.84 6.71
CA ILE A 167 2.43 -4.83 6.51
C ILE A 167 2.71 -6.10 7.31
N THR A 168 3.95 -6.55 7.36
CA THR A 168 4.36 -7.74 8.12
C THR A 168 4.12 -7.55 9.62
N GLU A 169 4.42 -6.37 10.16
CA GLU A 169 4.08 -6.00 11.55
C GLU A 169 2.57 -6.01 11.80
N ILE A 170 1.76 -5.48 10.89
CA ILE A 170 0.29 -5.49 11.00
C ILE A 170 -0.25 -6.92 11.01
N LEU A 171 0.26 -7.79 10.13
CA LEU A 171 -0.15 -9.19 10.06
C LEU A 171 0.24 -9.97 11.33
N ALA A 172 1.44 -9.74 11.86
CA ALA A 172 1.87 -10.32 13.14
C ALA A 172 0.99 -9.84 14.30
N SER A 173 0.68 -8.54 14.37
CA SER A 173 -0.23 -7.96 15.35
C SER A 173 -1.60 -8.62 15.32
N LYS A 174 -2.14 -8.88 14.12
CA LYS A 174 -3.42 -9.59 13.96
C LYS A 174 -3.36 -11.02 14.53
N GLU A 175 -2.30 -11.75 14.25
CA GLU A 175 -2.13 -13.10 14.83
C GLU A 175 -2.06 -13.04 16.37
N MET A 176 -1.35 -12.06 16.93
CA MET A 176 -1.28 -11.83 18.38
C MET A 176 -2.67 -11.49 18.97
N TYR A 177 -3.43 -10.63 18.31
CA TYR A 177 -4.79 -10.28 18.72
C TYR A 177 -5.71 -11.51 18.74
N LEU A 178 -5.70 -12.31 17.66
CA LEU A 178 -6.50 -13.54 17.57
C LEU A 178 -6.07 -14.58 18.61
N ALA A 179 -4.76 -14.74 18.85
CA ALA A 179 -4.24 -15.62 19.88
C ALA A 179 -4.76 -15.22 21.28
N LYS A 180 -4.71 -13.93 21.60
CA LYS A 180 -5.24 -13.38 22.86
C LYS A 180 -6.73 -13.65 23.00
N TYR A 181 -7.52 -13.42 21.96
CA TYR A 181 -8.95 -13.75 21.93
C TYR A 181 -9.21 -15.22 22.25
N TYR A 182 -8.44 -16.17 21.64
CA TYR A 182 -8.59 -17.59 21.92
C TYR A 182 -8.19 -17.96 23.37
N ILE A 183 -7.19 -17.27 23.93
CA ILE A 183 -6.81 -17.46 25.35
C ILE A 183 -7.96 -17.05 26.29
N GLU A 184 -8.60 -15.92 26.03
CA GLU A 184 -9.75 -15.44 26.81
C GLU A 184 -10.94 -16.39 26.75
N LYS A 185 -11.06 -17.15 25.67
CA LYS A 185 -12.08 -18.22 25.48
C LYS A 185 -11.59 -19.61 25.92
N GLU A 186 -10.43 -19.70 26.56
CA GLU A 186 -9.78 -20.96 27.01
C GLU A 186 -9.55 -21.98 25.87
N LYS A 187 -9.48 -21.51 24.62
CA LYS A 187 -9.20 -22.31 23.43
C LYS A 187 -7.70 -22.39 23.17
N TRP A 188 -7.01 -23.29 23.89
CA TRP A 188 -5.55 -23.35 23.90
C TRP A 188 -4.93 -23.71 22.55
N ILE A 189 -5.47 -24.72 21.82
CA ILE A 189 -4.90 -25.16 20.55
C ILE A 189 -4.96 -24.06 19.45
N PRO A 190 -6.11 -23.40 19.19
CA PRO A 190 -6.12 -22.26 18.28
C PRO A 190 -5.16 -21.14 18.70
N ALA A 191 -5.06 -20.81 19.99
CA ALA A 191 -4.12 -19.79 20.47
C ALA A 191 -2.67 -20.18 20.20
N ILE A 192 -2.27 -21.41 20.46
CA ILE A 192 -0.94 -21.94 20.16
C ILE A 192 -0.62 -21.80 18.67
N ASN A 193 -1.56 -22.18 17.79
CA ASN A 193 -1.35 -22.08 16.34
C ASN A 193 -1.15 -20.64 15.88
N ARG A 194 -1.87 -19.66 16.46
CA ARG A 194 -1.69 -18.25 16.15
C ARG A 194 -0.31 -17.73 16.59
N TYR A 195 0.13 -18.03 17.81
CA TYR A 195 1.48 -17.65 18.24
C TYR A 195 2.58 -18.35 17.44
N LYS A 196 2.37 -19.62 17.02
CA LYS A 196 3.30 -20.28 16.10
C LYS A 196 3.39 -19.56 14.75
N ASN A 197 2.26 -19.13 14.19
CA ASN A 197 2.28 -18.34 12.95
C ASN A 197 3.18 -17.09 13.09
N VAL A 198 3.18 -16.42 14.26
CA VAL A 198 4.04 -15.25 14.48
C VAL A 198 5.52 -15.64 14.40
N ILE A 199 5.95 -16.69 15.10
CA ILE A 199 7.35 -17.10 15.12
C ILE A 199 7.84 -17.79 13.84
N GLU A 200 6.93 -18.30 13.01
CA GLU A 200 7.27 -19.04 11.78
C GLU A 200 7.17 -18.19 10.52
N LYS A 201 6.22 -17.23 10.47
CA LYS A 201 5.93 -16.43 9.27
C LYS A 201 6.30 -14.96 9.42
N TYR A 202 6.46 -14.47 10.66
CA TYR A 202 6.68 -13.06 10.98
C TYR A 202 7.84 -12.92 11.97
N ASP A 203 8.89 -13.71 11.74
CA ASP A 203 10.05 -13.87 12.63
C ASP A 203 10.93 -12.61 12.78
N THR A 204 10.75 -11.64 11.90
CA THR A 204 11.45 -10.34 11.95
C THR A 204 10.71 -9.27 12.77
N THR A 205 9.48 -9.55 13.22
CA THR A 205 8.64 -8.56 13.89
C THR A 205 8.94 -8.45 15.41
N ILE A 206 8.56 -7.32 15.97
CA ILE A 206 8.67 -7.06 17.42
C ILE A 206 7.81 -8.01 18.28
N TYR A 207 6.87 -8.73 17.68
CA TYR A 207 5.94 -9.63 18.37
C TYR A 207 6.51 -11.01 18.69
N VAL A 208 7.65 -11.39 18.12
CA VAL A 208 8.23 -12.73 18.24
C VAL A 208 8.56 -13.08 19.70
N GLU A 209 9.16 -12.14 20.42
CA GLU A 209 9.53 -12.37 21.82
C GLU A 209 8.31 -12.60 22.72
N GLU A 210 7.25 -11.80 22.54
CA GLU A 210 6.00 -12.01 23.27
C GLU A 210 5.33 -13.32 22.88
N ALA A 211 5.27 -13.66 21.58
CA ALA A 211 4.68 -14.89 21.09
C ALA A 211 5.37 -16.13 21.69
N LEU A 212 6.71 -16.13 21.74
CA LEU A 212 7.50 -17.19 22.39
C LEU A 212 7.16 -17.29 23.89
N HIS A 213 7.09 -16.17 24.59
CA HIS A 213 6.71 -16.15 26.01
C HIS A 213 5.29 -16.69 26.23
N ARG A 214 4.32 -16.30 25.40
CA ARG A 214 2.94 -16.81 25.50
C ARG A 214 2.87 -18.32 25.24
N LEU A 215 3.68 -18.83 24.31
CA LEU A 215 3.79 -20.29 24.11
C LEU A 215 4.36 -20.99 25.35
N VAL A 216 5.34 -20.40 26.04
CA VAL A 216 5.83 -20.91 27.33
C VAL A 216 4.69 -21.00 28.36
N GLU A 217 3.94 -19.91 28.55
CA GLU A 217 2.85 -19.85 29.52
C GLU A 217 1.75 -20.89 29.24
N ILE A 218 1.30 -20.98 27.96
CA ILE A 218 0.20 -21.88 27.58
C ILE A 218 0.61 -23.34 27.76
N HIS A 219 1.79 -23.73 27.21
CA HIS A 219 2.25 -25.12 27.34
C HIS A 219 2.45 -25.52 28.79
N TYR A 220 3.00 -24.62 29.63
CA TYR A 220 3.11 -24.86 31.07
C TYR A 220 1.74 -25.03 31.71
N LYS A 221 0.77 -24.19 31.40
CA LYS A 221 -0.60 -24.22 31.96
C LYS A 221 -1.35 -25.49 31.64
N ILE A 222 -1.19 -26.02 30.42
CA ILE A 222 -1.85 -27.27 29.98
C ILE A 222 -1.05 -28.53 30.33
N GLY A 223 0.07 -28.41 31.06
CA GLY A 223 0.87 -29.53 31.55
C GLY A 223 1.94 -30.05 30.58
N LEU A 224 2.12 -29.44 29.41
CA LEU A 224 3.15 -29.80 28.43
C LEU A 224 4.49 -29.12 28.80
N ILE A 225 5.08 -29.56 29.91
CA ILE A 225 6.24 -28.90 30.54
C ILE A 225 7.47 -28.91 29.62
N GLU A 226 7.74 -30.01 28.93
CA GLU A 226 8.90 -30.12 28.05
C GLU A 226 8.78 -29.20 26.81
N GLU A 227 7.58 -29.08 26.23
CA GLU A 227 7.33 -28.13 25.15
C GLU A 227 7.47 -26.68 25.64
N SER A 228 6.96 -26.38 26.84
CA SER A 228 7.14 -25.07 27.47
C SER A 228 8.64 -24.73 27.63
N LYS A 229 9.48 -25.67 28.08
CA LYS A 229 10.92 -25.48 28.19
C LYS A 229 11.61 -25.24 26.85
N LYS A 230 11.16 -25.92 25.78
CA LYS A 230 11.71 -25.67 24.42
C LYS A 230 11.55 -24.24 23.99
N TYR A 231 10.34 -23.66 24.14
CA TYR A 231 10.11 -22.25 23.81
C TYR A 231 10.86 -21.28 24.73
N ALA A 232 10.97 -21.60 26.01
CA ALA A 232 11.78 -20.79 26.94
C ALA A 232 13.27 -20.81 26.58
N ASN A 233 13.80 -21.97 26.17
CA ASN A 233 15.18 -22.08 25.71
C ASN A 233 15.39 -21.31 24.39
N LEU A 234 14.45 -21.37 23.45
CA LEU A 234 14.52 -20.62 22.20
C LEU A 234 14.53 -19.10 22.48
N LEU A 235 13.67 -18.63 23.38
CA LEU A 235 13.63 -17.25 23.82
C LEU A 235 14.95 -16.85 24.51
N GLY A 236 15.47 -17.71 25.39
CA GLY A 236 16.74 -17.48 26.09
C GLY A 236 17.96 -17.49 25.17
N TYR A 237 17.96 -18.30 24.12
CA TYR A 237 19.05 -18.37 23.15
C TYR A 237 19.13 -17.10 22.28
N ASN A 238 17.97 -16.63 21.79
CA ASN A 238 17.93 -15.52 20.83
C ASN A 238 17.76 -14.14 21.50
N TYR A 239 17.12 -14.06 22.69
CA TYR A 239 16.64 -12.81 23.28
C TYR A 239 16.95 -12.71 24.79
N GLN A 240 18.20 -12.95 25.21
CA GLN A 240 18.61 -13.02 26.62
C GLN A 240 18.36 -11.74 27.44
N SER A 241 18.42 -10.56 26.81
CA SER A 241 18.17 -9.28 27.44
C SER A 241 16.71 -8.90 27.58
N SER A 242 15.81 -9.62 26.92
CA SER A 242 14.39 -9.36 26.82
C SER A 242 13.66 -9.42 28.17
N GLU A 243 12.69 -8.54 28.38
CA GLU A 243 11.77 -8.67 29.52
C GLU A 243 10.93 -9.95 29.42
N TRP A 244 10.57 -10.39 28.20
CA TRP A 244 9.82 -11.63 27.97
C TRP A 244 10.61 -12.87 28.39
N TYR A 245 11.93 -12.86 28.20
CA TYR A 245 12.80 -13.92 28.73
C TYR A 245 12.71 -13.98 30.25
N LYS A 246 12.81 -12.85 30.93
CA LYS A 246 12.72 -12.78 32.41
C LYS A 246 11.35 -13.23 32.91
N GLU A 247 10.28 -12.86 32.22
CA GLU A 247 8.92 -13.32 32.57
C GLU A 247 8.77 -14.84 32.34
N SER A 248 9.33 -15.39 31.25
CA SER A 248 9.33 -16.82 30.99
C SER A 248 10.06 -17.62 32.05
N TYR A 249 11.19 -17.11 32.53
CA TYR A 249 11.93 -17.73 33.64
C TYR A 249 11.09 -17.83 34.92
N LYS A 250 10.22 -16.85 35.18
CA LYS A 250 9.32 -16.84 36.35
C LYS A 250 8.24 -17.91 36.30
N VAL A 251 7.88 -18.40 35.10
CA VAL A 251 6.89 -19.47 34.92
C VAL A 251 7.39 -20.75 35.61
N PHE A 252 8.67 -21.08 35.47
CA PHE A 252 9.25 -22.30 36.05
C PHE A 252 9.71 -22.12 37.52
N ASN A 253 10.02 -20.90 37.93
CA ASN A 253 10.62 -20.62 39.23
C ASN A 253 9.69 -19.81 40.15
N LYS A 254 8.85 -20.51 40.91
CA LYS A 254 7.91 -19.91 41.87
C LYS A 254 8.60 -18.98 42.91
N ASN A 255 9.84 -19.27 43.30
CA ASN A 255 10.59 -18.47 44.25
C ASN A 255 11.08 -17.15 43.66
N TYR A 256 11.33 -17.11 42.32
CA TYR A 256 11.73 -15.90 41.62
C TYR A 256 10.62 -14.82 41.66
N LYS A 257 9.34 -15.21 41.55
CA LYS A 257 8.19 -14.29 41.70
C LYS A 257 8.21 -13.59 43.07
N LYS A 258 8.57 -14.31 44.13
CA LYS A 258 8.65 -13.76 45.51
C LYS A 258 9.80 -12.79 45.70
N ILE A 259 10.96 -13.12 45.13
CA ILE A 259 12.18 -12.29 45.18
C ILE A 259 12.01 -11.01 44.36
N SER A 260 11.45 -11.10 43.16
CA SER A 260 11.24 -9.94 42.28
C SER A 260 10.19 -8.96 42.80
N LYS A 261 9.12 -9.44 43.46
CA LYS A 261 8.15 -8.59 44.18
C LYS A 261 8.82 -7.84 45.31
N ARG A 262 9.59 -8.53 46.16
CA ARG A 262 10.34 -7.91 47.27
C ARG A 262 11.35 -6.87 46.77
N LYS A 263 12.02 -7.13 45.65
CA LYS A 263 12.99 -6.19 45.06
C LYS A 263 12.30 -4.94 44.47
N LYS A 264 11.13 -5.10 43.82
CA LYS A 264 10.31 -3.97 43.33
C LYS A 264 9.75 -3.12 44.48
N GLU A 265 9.27 -3.74 45.56
CA GLU A 265 8.79 -3.04 46.76
C GLU A 265 9.92 -2.29 47.47
N LYS A 266 11.09 -2.92 47.61
CA LYS A 266 12.26 -2.28 48.22
C LYS A 266 12.78 -1.10 47.42
N ASN A 267 12.80 -1.22 46.06
CA ASN A 267 13.19 -0.12 45.22
C ASN A 267 12.15 1.03 45.22
N LYS A 268 10.86 0.73 45.30
CA LYS A 268 9.80 1.73 45.42
C LYS A 268 9.84 2.48 46.74
N LEU A 269 10.14 1.78 47.86
CA LEU A 269 10.36 2.38 49.18
C LEU A 269 11.61 3.28 49.18
N SER A 270 12.73 2.81 48.65
CA SER A 270 13.97 3.57 48.53
C SER A 270 13.81 4.83 47.67
N THR A 271 13.04 4.77 46.62
CA THR A 271 12.74 5.94 45.75
C THR A 271 11.85 6.95 46.47
N LEU A 272 10.83 6.49 47.21
CA LEU A 272 9.98 7.34 48.05
C LEU A 272 10.76 8.01 49.20
N GLU A 273 11.69 7.30 49.81
CA GLU A 273 12.57 7.87 50.85
C GLU A 273 13.50 8.93 50.28
N LYS A 274 14.08 8.71 49.08
CA LYS A 274 14.88 9.72 48.37
C LYS A 274 14.07 10.96 48.02
N ILE A 275 12.83 10.80 47.52
CA ILE A 275 11.95 11.93 47.23
C ILE A 275 11.58 12.70 48.51
N LYS A 276 11.28 12.00 49.60
CA LYS A 276 11.02 12.63 50.92
C LYS A 276 12.22 13.38 51.46
N SER A 277 13.44 12.87 51.27
CA SER A 277 14.67 13.55 51.72
C SER A 277 14.94 14.81 50.87
N MET A 278 14.67 14.81 49.56
CA MET A 278 14.80 15.98 48.72
C MET A 278 13.82 17.08 49.11
N LEU A 279 12.56 16.75 49.36
CA LEU A 279 11.53 17.69 49.80
C LEU A 279 11.76 18.26 51.21
N LYS A 280 12.59 17.60 52.03
CA LYS A 280 12.93 18.05 53.38
C LYS A 280 14.11 19.02 53.41
N ASN A 281 14.95 19.00 52.37
CA ASN A 281 16.10 19.89 52.21
C ASN A 281 15.78 21.20 51.51
N GLU A 282 14.53 21.41 51.04
CA GLU A 282 14.05 22.64 50.44
C GLU A 282 13.26 23.55 51.43
N LYS A 283 13.32 23.25 52.73
CA LYS A 283 12.80 24.09 53.82
C LYS A 283 13.97 24.57 54.70
#